data_aed63e15f1c7e1efa79c6a0e6e1ef1b5
#
_entry.id   aed63e15f1c7e1efa79c6a0e6e1ef1b5
#
_cell.length_a   1.000
_cell.length_b   1.000
_cell.length_c   1.000
_cell.angle_alpha   90.00
_cell.angle_beta   90.00
_cell.angle_gamma   90.00
#
_symmetry.space_group_name_H-M   'P 1'
#
loop_
_entity.id
_entity.type
_entity.pdbx_description
1 polymer ?
#
loop_
_entity_poly.entity_id
_entity_poly.type
_entity_poly.pdbx_seq_one_letter_code
_entity_poly.pdbx_strand_id
1 'polypeptide(L)'
;MPEDEQTVFSISRIAKMLHVHPQTLRFYERAGFVKPIRARGDTRLYSHQDVDRLRLILHLTRDLGVNLAGVEIILRMQHQLEFLQDEIDHLRQLLVAHGQQHSAERMQTQALIKATPRKLVKVK
;
A
#
# COMPACT_ATOMS: atom_id res chain seq x y z
N MET A 1 -0.35 -17.71 -11.49
CA MET A 1 -1.37 -16.82 -12.00
C MET A 1 -2.08 -16.11 -10.86
N PRO A 2 -2.04 -14.82 -10.84
CA PRO A 2 -2.66 -14.12 -9.73
C PRO A 2 -4.16 -14.05 -9.91
N GLU A 3 -4.81 -15.11 -9.51
CA GLU A 3 -6.26 -15.11 -9.44
C GLU A 3 -6.78 -14.00 -8.54
N ASP A 4 -5.94 -13.61 -7.60
CA ASP A 4 -6.29 -12.58 -6.63
C ASP A 4 -6.42 -11.19 -7.24
N GLU A 5 -5.69 -10.91 -8.31
CA GLU A 5 -5.76 -9.60 -8.96
C GLU A 5 -7.10 -9.36 -9.64
N GLN A 6 -7.80 -10.41 -9.97
CA GLN A 6 -9.09 -10.32 -10.65
C GLN A 6 -10.28 -10.46 -9.70
N THR A 7 -10.01 -10.80 -8.45
CA THR A 7 -11.09 -10.95 -7.48
C THR A 7 -11.56 -9.57 -7.04
N VAL A 8 -12.87 -9.35 -7.18
CA VAL A 8 -13.49 -8.10 -6.76
C VAL A 8 -14.67 -8.44 -5.84
N PHE A 9 -15.00 -7.49 -4.98
CA PHE A 9 -16.04 -7.67 -3.97
C PHE A 9 -17.06 -6.55 -4.08
N SER A 10 -18.35 -6.91 -3.94
CA SER A 10 -19.41 -5.91 -3.86
C SER A 10 -19.35 -5.17 -2.52
N ILE A 11 -19.96 -3.99 -2.47
CA ILE A 11 -20.03 -3.21 -1.24
C ILE A 11 -20.72 -4.00 -0.12
N SER A 12 -21.79 -4.74 -0.44
CA SER A 12 -22.51 -5.55 0.53
C SER A 12 -21.61 -6.61 1.16
N ARG A 13 -20.81 -7.26 0.34
CA ARG A 13 -19.90 -8.30 0.80
C ARG A 13 -18.79 -7.73 1.69
N ILE A 14 -18.20 -6.61 1.26
CA ILE A 14 -17.16 -5.93 2.05
C ILE A 14 -17.73 -5.47 3.40
N ALA A 15 -18.92 -4.91 3.39
CA ALA A 15 -19.54 -4.45 4.63
C ALA A 15 -19.69 -5.59 5.63
N LYS A 16 -20.10 -6.77 5.15
CA LYS A 16 -20.21 -7.96 6.00
C LYS A 16 -18.84 -8.45 6.46
N MET A 17 -17.87 -8.52 5.56
CA MET A 17 -16.52 -8.98 5.89
C MET A 17 -15.86 -8.12 6.95
N LEU A 18 -16.04 -6.83 6.87
CA LEU A 18 -15.38 -5.86 7.74
C LEU A 18 -16.23 -5.42 8.92
N HIS A 19 -17.45 -5.94 9.02
CA HIS A 19 -18.40 -5.60 10.09
C HIS A 19 -18.66 -4.10 10.17
N VAL A 20 -18.96 -3.49 9.04
CA VAL A 20 -19.28 -2.07 8.94
C VAL A 20 -20.56 -1.89 8.14
N HIS A 21 -21.21 -0.77 8.36
CA HIS A 21 -22.37 -0.40 7.58
C HIS A 21 -21.95 0.04 6.17
N PRO A 22 -22.69 -0.33 5.12
CA PRO A 22 -22.36 0.13 3.76
C PRO A 22 -22.24 1.65 3.63
N GLN A 23 -22.99 2.41 4.41
CA GLN A 23 -22.89 3.87 4.40
C GLN A 23 -21.52 4.36 4.85
N THR A 24 -20.89 3.66 5.77
CA THR A 24 -19.52 3.99 6.19
C THR A 24 -18.55 3.85 5.02
N LEU A 25 -18.71 2.79 4.22
CA LEU A 25 -17.88 2.58 3.04
C LEU A 25 -18.12 3.65 1.99
N ARG A 26 -19.37 4.06 1.78
CA ARG A 26 -19.71 5.15 0.87
C ARG A 26 -19.12 6.48 1.34
N PHE A 27 -19.11 6.70 2.64
CA PHE A 27 -18.49 7.87 3.23
C PHE A 27 -16.99 7.90 2.95
N TYR A 28 -16.31 6.78 3.14
CA TYR A 28 -14.87 6.70 2.86
C TYR A 28 -14.56 6.91 1.38
N GLU A 29 -15.44 6.44 0.50
CA GLU A 29 -15.30 6.71 -0.93
C GLU A 29 -15.42 8.20 -1.22
N ARG A 30 -16.44 8.86 -0.66
CA ARG A 30 -16.63 10.30 -0.84
C ARG A 30 -15.47 11.10 -0.28
N ALA A 31 -14.88 10.64 0.81
CA ALA A 31 -13.72 11.28 1.41
C ALA A 31 -12.43 11.05 0.61
N GLY A 32 -12.48 10.21 -0.41
CA GLY A 32 -11.32 9.93 -1.24
C GLY A 32 -10.37 8.89 -0.69
N PHE A 33 -10.76 8.16 0.35
CA PHE A 33 -9.91 7.16 0.98
C PHE A 33 -9.80 5.88 0.16
N VAL A 34 -10.85 5.53 -0.58
CA VAL A 34 -10.86 4.39 -1.49
C VAL A 34 -11.56 4.79 -2.78
N LYS A 35 -11.19 4.13 -3.87
CA LYS A 35 -11.78 4.37 -5.19
C LYS A 35 -12.21 3.03 -5.79
N PRO A 36 -13.42 2.57 -5.47
CA PRO A 36 -13.90 1.34 -6.07
C PRO A 36 -14.11 1.51 -7.57
N ILE A 37 -14.03 0.40 -8.29
CA ILE A 37 -14.33 0.35 -9.71
C ILE A 37 -15.85 0.31 -9.87
N ARG A 38 -16.36 1.07 -10.83
CA ARG A 38 -17.79 1.04 -11.17
C ARG A 38 -18.02 0.04 -12.29
N ALA A 39 -18.82 -0.98 -12.01
CA ALA A 39 -19.27 -1.94 -13.01
C ALA A 39 -20.56 -1.46 -13.66
N ARG A 40 -21.13 -2.30 -14.51
CA ARG A 40 -22.41 -2.00 -15.16
C ARG A 40 -23.47 -1.73 -14.11
N GLY A 41 -24.34 -0.74 -14.39
CA GLY A 41 -25.38 -0.34 -13.46
C GLY A 41 -24.87 0.43 -12.27
N ASP A 42 -23.67 1.00 -12.38
CA ASP A 42 -23.07 1.84 -11.34
C ASP A 42 -22.77 1.08 -10.04
N THR A 43 -22.60 -0.23 -10.14
CA THR A 43 -22.26 -1.09 -9.01
C THR A 43 -20.82 -0.89 -8.59
N ARG A 44 -20.58 -0.68 -7.30
CA ARG A 44 -19.23 -0.56 -6.75
C ARG A 44 -18.58 -1.92 -6.59
N LEU A 45 -17.35 -2.04 -7.10
CA LEU A 45 -16.53 -3.24 -6.94
C LEU A 45 -15.21 -2.87 -6.29
N TYR A 46 -14.85 -3.57 -5.24
CA TYR A 46 -13.64 -3.32 -4.45
C TYR A 46 -12.61 -4.40 -4.72
N SER A 47 -11.36 -3.99 -4.94
CA SER A 47 -10.24 -4.91 -5.10
C SER A 47 -9.71 -5.38 -3.74
N HIS A 48 -8.80 -6.37 -3.76
CA HIS A 48 -8.09 -6.76 -2.54
C HIS A 48 -7.32 -5.60 -1.92
N GLN A 49 -6.72 -4.75 -2.75
CA GLN A 49 -6.01 -3.56 -2.26
C GLN A 49 -6.96 -2.61 -1.54
N ASP A 50 -8.15 -2.45 -2.08
CA ASP A 50 -9.18 -1.63 -1.43
C ASP A 50 -9.57 -2.22 -0.09
N VAL A 51 -9.72 -3.54 -0.01
CA VAL A 51 -10.05 -4.23 1.24
C VAL A 51 -8.95 -4.01 2.28
N ASP A 52 -7.70 -4.16 1.89
CA ASP A 52 -6.58 -3.95 2.81
C ASP A 52 -6.54 -2.51 3.29
N ARG A 53 -6.79 -1.57 2.42
CA ARG A 53 -6.86 -0.15 2.78
C ARG A 53 -8.00 0.12 3.75
N LEU A 54 -9.16 -0.45 3.50
CA LEU A 54 -10.31 -0.31 4.40
C LEU A 54 -10.03 -0.93 5.76
N ARG A 55 -9.36 -2.08 5.80
CA ARG A 55 -8.96 -2.68 7.08
C ARG A 55 -8.05 -1.75 7.87
N LEU A 56 -7.10 -1.12 7.21
CA LEU A 56 -6.21 -0.15 7.85
C LEU A 56 -7.01 1.04 8.39
N ILE A 57 -7.89 1.59 7.58
CA ILE A 57 -8.72 2.73 7.98
C ILE A 57 -9.55 2.38 9.22
N LEU A 58 -10.17 1.21 9.21
CA LEU A 58 -10.99 0.75 10.33
C LEU A 58 -10.15 0.48 11.57
N HIS A 59 -8.96 -0.05 11.41
CA HIS A 59 -8.03 -0.24 12.52
C HIS A 59 -7.65 1.11 13.14
N LEU A 60 -7.32 2.08 12.30
CA LEU A 60 -6.95 3.41 12.79
C LEU A 60 -8.13 4.10 13.49
N THR A 61 -9.32 4.03 12.93
CA THR A 61 -10.47 4.75 13.48
C THR A 61 -11.10 4.03 14.66
N ARG A 62 -11.38 2.74 14.53
CA ARG A 62 -12.09 1.98 15.59
C ARG A 62 -11.17 1.55 16.72
N ASP A 63 -10.02 1.01 16.37
CA ASP A 63 -9.14 0.41 17.38
C ASP A 63 -8.22 1.44 18.04
N LEU A 64 -7.73 2.39 17.26
CA LEU A 64 -6.75 3.37 17.74
C LEU A 64 -7.35 4.76 17.97
N GLY A 65 -8.59 4.97 17.58
CA GLY A 65 -9.27 6.25 17.80
C GLY A 65 -8.72 7.41 16.99
N VAL A 66 -8.07 7.14 15.87
CA VAL A 66 -7.55 8.19 14.99
C VAL A 66 -8.73 8.87 14.28
N ASN A 67 -8.77 10.20 14.27
CA ASN A 67 -9.80 10.92 13.56
C ASN A 67 -9.54 10.91 12.05
N LEU A 68 -10.52 11.35 11.28
CA LEU A 68 -10.44 11.27 9.82
C LEU A 68 -9.31 12.10 9.24
N ALA A 69 -9.00 13.24 9.83
CA ALA A 69 -7.86 14.06 9.40
C ALA A 69 -6.55 13.30 9.58
N GLY A 70 -6.39 12.62 10.71
CA GLY A 70 -5.22 11.78 10.96
C GLY A 70 -5.13 10.61 9.99
N VAL A 71 -6.26 9.98 9.69
CA VAL A 71 -6.32 8.88 8.69
C VAL A 71 -5.83 9.39 7.34
N GLU A 72 -6.29 10.56 6.91
CA GLU A 72 -5.86 11.14 5.64
C GLU A 72 -4.35 11.34 5.60
N ILE A 73 -3.77 11.86 6.66
CA ILE A 73 -2.33 12.06 6.75
C ILE A 73 -1.58 10.73 6.69
N ILE A 74 -2.05 9.74 7.44
CA ILE A 74 -1.42 8.41 7.48
C ILE A 74 -1.46 7.75 6.11
N LEU A 75 -2.60 7.80 5.42
CA LEU A 75 -2.72 7.22 4.08
C LEU A 75 -1.78 7.91 3.08
N ARG A 76 -1.65 9.23 3.20
CA ARG A 76 -0.72 9.99 2.34
C ARG A 76 0.72 9.60 2.62
N MET A 77 1.10 9.50 3.88
CA MET A 77 2.44 9.07 4.27
C MET A 77 2.73 7.65 3.81
N GLN A 78 1.77 6.75 3.95
CA GLN A 78 1.91 5.38 3.49
C GLN A 78 2.14 5.33 1.98
N HIS A 79 1.40 6.12 1.23
CA HIS A 79 1.58 6.21 -0.22
C HIS A 79 2.99 6.69 -0.57
N GLN A 80 3.50 7.69 0.14
CA GLN A 80 4.87 8.18 -0.06
C GLN A 80 5.90 7.11 0.28
N LEU A 81 5.68 6.34 1.34
CA LEU A 81 6.57 5.24 1.71
C LEU A 81 6.61 4.16 0.62
N GLU A 82 5.47 3.81 0.07
CA GLU A 82 5.38 2.86 -1.04
C GLU A 82 6.14 3.36 -2.26
N PHE A 83 5.96 4.63 -2.60
CA PHE A 83 6.68 5.24 -3.72
C PHE A 83 8.20 5.19 -3.49
N LEU A 84 8.65 5.57 -2.31
CA LEU A 84 10.07 5.54 -1.98
C LEU A 84 10.63 4.12 -1.98
N GLN A 85 9.85 3.15 -1.52
CA GLN A 85 10.25 1.75 -1.55
C GLN A 85 10.43 1.27 -2.99
N ASP A 86 9.53 1.63 -3.87
CA ASP A 86 9.63 1.28 -5.29
C ASP A 86 10.87 1.92 -5.92
N GLU A 87 11.17 3.18 -5.56
CA GLU A 87 12.36 3.86 -6.02
C GLU A 87 13.64 3.15 -5.56
N ILE A 88 13.66 2.73 -4.30
CA ILE A 88 14.79 1.98 -3.74
C ILE A 88 14.97 0.66 -4.48
N ASP A 89 13.89 -0.07 -4.71
CA ASP A 89 13.95 -1.35 -5.42
C ASP A 89 14.44 -1.15 -6.86
N HIS A 90 13.99 -0.10 -7.51
CA HIS A 90 14.42 0.24 -8.87
C HIS A 90 15.91 0.55 -8.90
N LEU A 91 16.40 1.38 -7.97
CA LEU A 91 17.80 1.72 -7.88
C LEU A 91 18.67 0.50 -7.58
N ARG A 92 18.19 -0.40 -6.73
CA ARG A 92 18.91 -1.65 -6.46
C ARG A 92 19.04 -2.52 -7.70
N GLN A 93 17.97 -2.60 -8.49
CA GLN A 93 17.98 -3.35 -9.74
C GLN A 93 19.00 -2.75 -10.72
N LEU A 94 19.04 -1.43 -10.81
CA LEU A 94 20.02 -0.74 -11.66
C LEU A 94 21.45 -1.01 -11.19
N LEU A 95 21.70 -1.00 -9.89
CA LEU A 95 23.03 -1.31 -9.35
C LEU A 95 23.43 -2.75 -9.64
N VAL A 96 22.53 -3.70 -9.51
CA VAL A 96 22.81 -5.10 -9.83
C VAL A 96 23.12 -5.26 -11.30
N ALA A 97 22.31 -4.66 -12.17
CA ALA A 97 22.53 -4.72 -13.61
C ALA A 97 23.86 -4.10 -14.02
N HIS A 98 24.16 -2.90 -13.49
CA HIS A 98 25.41 -2.21 -13.73
C HIS A 98 26.59 -2.99 -13.15
N GLY A 99 26.40 -3.52 -11.95
CA GLY A 99 27.41 -4.31 -11.27
C GLY A 99 27.78 -5.60 -11.97
N GLN A 100 26.90 -6.19 -12.76
CA GLN A 100 27.20 -7.40 -13.52
C GLN A 100 28.20 -7.15 -14.66
N GLN A 101 28.38 -5.90 -15.06
CA GLN A 101 29.32 -5.52 -16.11
C GLN A 101 30.73 -5.26 -15.60
N HIS A 102 30.89 -5.00 -14.31
CA HIS A 102 32.15 -4.62 -13.69
C HIS A 102 32.46 -5.49 -12.48
N SER A 103 33.05 -6.66 -12.70
CA SER A 103 33.08 -7.70 -11.68
C SER A 103 33.84 -7.36 -10.42
N ALA A 104 35.08 -6.84 -10.55
CA ALA A 104 35.94 -6.60 -9.39
C ALA A 104 35.54 -5.37 -8.58
N GLU A 105 35.36 -4.26 -9.24
CA GLU A 105 34.91 -3.01 -8.59
C GLU A 105 33.53 -3.17 -7.96
N ARG A 106 32.74 -3.95 -8.59
CA ARG A 106 31.38 -4.24 -8.16
C ARG A 106 31.31 -4.95 -6.83
N MET A 107 32.19 -5.91 -6.59
CA MET A 107 32.20 -6.62 -5.33
C MET A 107 32.47 -5.69 -4.17
N GLN A 108 33.36 -4.72 -4.33
CA GLN A 108 33.60 -3.72 -3.30
C GLN A 108 32.38 -2.82 -3.11
N THR A 109 31.75 -2.40 -4.18
CA THR A 109 30.57 -1.56 -4.12
C THR A 109 29.43 -2.27 -3.39
N GLN A 110 29.23 -3.54 -3.70
CA GLN A 110 28.20 -4.33 -3.02
C GLN A 110 28.51 -4.51 -1.54
N ALA A 111 29.78 -4.70 -1.20
CA ALA A 111 30.17 -4.81 0.20
C ALA A 111 29.90 -3.51 0.95
N LEU A 112 30.16 -2.38 0.33
CA LEU A 112 29.87 -1.07 0.92
C LEU A 112 28.37 -0.85 1.10
N ILE A 113 27.58 -1.22 0.11
CA ILE A 113 26.12 -1.11 0.19
C ILE A 113 25.56 -1.99 1.30
N LYS A 114 26.07 -3.22 1.41
CA LYS A 114 25.68 -4.13 2.46
C LYS A 114 26.10 -3.66 3.84
N ALA A 115 27.25 -2.99 3.90
CA ALA A 115 27.77 -2.44 5.15
C ALA A 115 26.98 -1.21 5.61
N THR A 116 26.26 -0.55 4.71
CA THR A 116 25.42 0.58 5.08
C THR A 116 24.34 0.10 6.04
N PRO A 117 24.32 0.61 7.27
CA PRO A 117 23.40 0.07 8.27
C PRO A 117 21.96 0.45 7.94
N ARG A 118 21.21 -0.50 7.48
CA ARG A 118 19.75 -0.35 7.34
C ARG A 118 19.10 0.03 8.65
N LYS A 119 19.78 -0.21 9.74
CA LYS A 119 19.32 0.16 11.09
C LYS A 119 19.00 1.63 11.22
N LEU A 120 19.66 2.47 10.44
CA LEU A 120 19.40 3.91 10.45
C LEU A 120 18.02 4.26 9.92
N VAL A 121 17.42 3.36 9.16
CA VAL A 121 16.08 3.56 8.59
C VAL A 121 14.99 3.17 9.57
N LYS A 122 15.33 2.39 10.58
CA LYS A 122 14.39 1.97 11.62
C LYS A 122 14.32 3.03 12.70
N VAL A 123 13.51 4.02 12.44
CA VAL A 123 13.20 5.02 13.46
C VAL A 123 12.00 4.52 14.22
N LYS A 124 12.15 4.46 15.49
CA LYS A 124 11.03 4.12 16.37
C LYS A 124 10.16 5.33 16.61
#